data_62cc2742ab3d086d9d09da99ee9afd31
#
_entry.id   62cc2742ab3d086d9d09da99ee9afd31
#
_cell.length_a   1.000
_cell.length_b   1.000
_cell.length_c   1.000
_cell.angle_alpha   90.00
_cell.angle_beta   90.00
_cell.angle_gamma   90.00
#
_symmetry.space_group_name_H-M   'P 1'
#
loop_
_entity.id
_entity.type
_entity.pdbx_description
1 polymer ?
#
loop_
_entity_poly.entity_id
_entity_poly.type
_entity_poly.pdbx_seq_one_letter_code
_entity_poly.pdbx_strand_id
1 'polypeptide(L)'
;AEQCIEDVALEGIFLAGLLFSFGFTTPFAIGFFLNASPENIILAAIIGGVGAMISDLLIFKLIRVNFMDEFYKLKNTKPLKELRKEINNKIKTKIKVYLLFFFAGIIIASPLPDELGVSMLAGLTHIKTHIFVAISFIMNTIGILAIIYLGILL
;
A
#
# COMPACT_ATOMS: atom_id res chain seq x y z
N ALA A 1 8.88 32.76 -9.60
CA ALA A 1 7.93 32.67 -8.46
C ALA A 1 6.98 31.47 -8.62
N GLU A 2 6.36 31.26 -9.78
CA GLU A 2 5.44 30.15 -10.04
C GLU A 2 6.13 28.78 -9.89
N GLN A 3 7.28 28.61 -10.48
CA GLN A 3 8.07 27.38 -10.42
C GLN A 3 8.46 26.99 -8.98
N CYS A 4 8.74 27.95 -8.12
CA CYS A 4 9.07 27.70 -6.71
C CYS A 4 7.84 27.26 -5.89
N ILE A 5 6.64 27.71 -6.24
CA ILE A 5 5.39 27.30 -5.59
C ILE A 5 5.02 25.89 -6.03
N GLU A 6 5.26 25.55 -7.28
CA GLU A 6 5.02 24.23 -7.84
C GLU A 6 5.95 23.17 -7.21
N ASP A 7 7.24 23.51 -7.04
CA ASP A 7 8.22 22.64 -6.38
C ASP A 7 7.82 22.36 -4.92
N VAL A 8 7.41 23.35 -4.17
CA VAL A 8 6.94 23.19 -2.78
C VAL A 8 5.66 22.37 -2.70
N ALA A 9 4.75 22.53 -3.68
CA ALA A 9 3.53 21.72 -3.74
C ALA A 9 3.84 20.24 -4.03
N LEU A 10 4.79 19.95 -4.91
CA LEU A 10 5.21 18.60 -5.23
C LEU A 10 5.94 17.91 -4.07
N GLU A 11 6.77 18.65 -3.34
CA GLU A 11 7.39 18.16 -2.10
C GLU A 11 6.34 17.81 -1.03
N GLY A 12 5.33 18.66 -0.87
CA GLY A 12 4.19 18.41 0.02
C GLY A 12 3.41 17.14 -0.37
N ILE A 13 3.17 16.94 -1.66
CA ILE A 13 2.52 15.75 -2.21
C ILE A 13 3.36 14.49 -1.95
N PHE A 14 4.67 14.55 -2.12
CA PHE A 14 5.57 13.45 -1.82
C PHE A 14 5.56 13.08 -0.32
N LEU A 15 5.64 14.08 0.56
CA LEU A 15 5.55 13.88 2.01
C LEU A 15 4.20 13.32 2.43
N ALA A 16 3.10 13.82 1.86
CA ALA A 16 1.78 13.27 2.09
C ALA A 16 1.69 11.80 1.63
N GLY A 17 2.33 11.46 0.52
CA GLY A 17 2.45 10.08 0.06
C GLY A 17 3.20 9.20 1.06
N LEU A 18 4.33 9.66 1.60
CA LEU A 18 5.04 8.95 2.67
C LEU A 18 4.16 8.69 3.89
N LEU A 19 3.36 9.69 4.29
CA LEU A 19 2.45 9.59 5.43
C LEU A 19 1.21 8.75 5.13
N PHE A 20 0.85 8.57 3.86
CA PHE A 20 -0.32 7.83 3.43
C PHE A 20 -0.27 6.36 3.84
N SER A 21 0.90 5.75 3.80
CA SER A 21 1.12 4.34 4.14
C SER A 21 1.17 4.03 5.64
N PHE A 22 1.27 5.04 6.49
CA PHE A 22 1.20 4.82 7.93
C PHE A 22 -0.24 5.01 8.42
N GLY A 23 -0.89 3.95 8.87
CA GLY A 23 -2.31 3.94 9.25
C GLY A 23 -2.74 5.05 10.20
N PHE A 24 -1.85 5.46 11.11
CA PHE A 24 -2.11 6.57 12.02
C PHE A 24 -2.12 7.94 11.31
N THR A 25 -1.28 8.15 10.30
CA THR A 25 -1.13 9.41 9.57
C THR A 25 -1.97 9.47 8.29
N THR A 26 -2.52 8.35 7.86
CA THR A 26 -3.37 8.24 6.65
C THR A 26 -4.50 9.27 6.60
N PRO A 27 -5.27 9.54 7.68
CA PRO A 27 -6.34 10.55 7.64
C PRO A 27 -5.82 11.96 7.31
N PHE A 28 -4.63 12.32 7.79
CA PHE A 28 -4.01 13.61 7.49
C PHE A 28 -3.57 13.69 6.04
N ALA A 29 -2.97 12.61 5.51
CA ALA A 29 -2.59 12.52 4.11
C ALA A 29 -3.82 12.60 3.18
N ILE A 30 -4.91 11.91 3.50
CA ILE A 30 -6.18 12.01 2.77
C ILE A 30 -6.70 13.46 2.80
N GLY A 31 -6.75 14.09 3.97
CA GLY A 31 -7.16 15.49 4.10
C GLY A 31 -6.31 16.41 3.24
N PHE A 32 -5.00 16.18 3.17
CA PHE A 32 -4.10 16.91 2.30
C PHE A 32 -4.45 16.69 0.82
N PHE A 33 -4.57 15.45 0.38
CA PHE A 33 -4.88 15.12 -1.03
C PHE A 33 -6.25 15.63 -1.48
N LEU A 34 -7.26 15.62 -0.62
CA LEU A 34 -8.59 16.17 -0.92
C LEU A 34 -8.56 17.68 -1.13
N ASN A 35 -7.68 18.39 -0.46
CA ASN A 35 -7.51 19.84 -0.59
C ASN A 35 -6.41 20.23 -1.60
N ALA A 36 -5.63 19.28 -2.07
CA ALA A 36 -4.61 19.52 -3.08
C ALA A 36 -5.27 19.79 -4.43
N SER A 37 -4.92 20.93 -5.05
CA SER A 37 -5.37 21.28 -6.40
C SER A 37 -4.15 21.39 -7.32
N PRO A 38 -3.47 20.25 -7.61
CA PRO A 38 -2.29 20.28 -8.47
C PRO A 38 -2.69 20.58 -9.91
N GLU A 39 -1.84 21.31 -10.64
CA GLU A 39 -2.05 21.59 -12.06
C GLU A 39 -2.08 20.29 -12.89
N ASN A 40 -1.26 19.31 -12.49
CA ASN A 40 -1.22 18.00 -13.13
C ASN A 40 -1.51 16.89 -12.11
N ILE A 41 -2.77 16.43 -12.10
CA ILE A 41 -3.26 15.40 -11.18
C ILE A 41 -2.49 14.08 -11.34
N ILE A 42 -2.15 13.71 -12.58
CA ILE A 42 -1.43 12.46 -12.86
C ILE A 42 -0.01 12.51 -12.29
N LEU A 43 0.68 13.62 -12.50
CA LEU A 43 2.03 13.82 -11.96
C LEU A 43 2.01 13.80 -10.42
N ALA A 44 1.05 14.49 -9.82
CA ALA A 44 0.86 14.51 -8.37
C ALA A 44 0.60 13.09 -7.81
N ALA A 45 -0.26 12.32 -8.45
CA ALA A 45 -0.54 10.94 -8.05
C ALA A 45 0.70 10.03 -8.17
N ILE A 46 1.52 10.21 -9.21
CA ILE A 46 2.77 9.46 -9.38
C ILE A 46 3.76 9.81 -8.26
N ILE A 47 3.96 11.09 -7.97
CA ILE A 47 4.89 11.55 -6.92
C ILE A 47 4.43 11.07 -5.53
N GLY A 48 3.14 11.23 -5.21
CA GLY A 48 2.56 10.71 -3.98
C GLY A 48 2.66 9.18 -3.89
N GLY A 49 2.42 8.48 -5.00
CA GLY A 49 2.57 7.03 -5.11
C GLY A 49 4.00 6.54 -4.86
N VAL A 50 5.01 7.28 -5.34
CA VAL A 50 6.43 7.00 -5.02
C VAL A 50 6.70 7.17 -3.53
N GLY A 51 6.18 8.24 -2.90
CA GLY A 51 6.28 8.43 -1.45
C GLY A 51 5.67 7.26 -0.67
N ALA A 52 4.44 6.88 -0.98
CA ALA A 52 3.75 5.76 -0.35
C ALA A 52 4.50 4.43 -0.56
N MET A 53 4.98 4.16 -1.77
CA MET A 53 5.78 2.98 -2.09
C MET A 53 7.05 2.87 -1.23
N ILE A 54 7.73 3.99 -0.97
CA ILE A 54 8.94 4.00 -0.12
C ILE A 54 8.56 3.61 1.31
N SER A 55 7.48 4.15 1.86
CA SER A 55 6.99 3.80 3.20
C SER A 55 6.59 2.33 3.29
N ASP A 56 5.84 1.82 2.31
CA ASP A 56 5.45 0.41 2.23
C ASP A 56 6.68 -0.51 2.18
N LEU A 57 7.70 -0.12 1.43
CA LEU A 57 8.95 -0.89 1.35
C LEU A 57 9.69 -0.92 2.70
N LEU A 58 9.68 0.19 3.44
CA LEU A 58 10.25 0.24 4.79
C LEU A 58 9.49 -0.70 5.74
N ILE A 59 8.16 -0.63 5.74
CA ILE A 59 7.29 -1.51 6.55
C ILE A 59 7.50 -2.97 6.15
N PHE A 60 7.52 -3.27 4.84
CA PHE A 60 7.75 -4.62 4.33
C PHE A 60 9.07 -5.20 4.78
N LYS A 61 10.16 -4.43 4.70
CA LYS A 61 11.49 -4.85 5.17
C LYS A 61 11.51 -5.04 6.68
N LEU A 62 10.92 -4.11 7.44
CA LEU A 62 10.86 -4.17 8.89
C LEU A 62 10.16 -5.44 9.37
N ILE A 63 9.00 -5.75 8.78
CA ILE A 63 8.23 -6.96 9.10
C ILE A 63 9.03 -8.21 8.73
N ARG A 64 9.67 -8.21 7.57
CA ARG A 64 10.42 -9.36 7.09
C ARG A 64 11.66 -9.67 7.92
N VAL A 65 12.30 -8.65 8.49
CA VAL A 65 13.50 -8.83 9.34
C VAL A 65 13.12 -9.19 10.78
N ASN A 66 12.10 -8.53 11.35
CA ASN A 66 11.83 -8.62 12.79
C ASN A 66 10.74 -9.64 13.15
N PHE A 67 9.79 -9.91 12.24
CA PHE A 67 8.59 -10.70 12.57
C PHE A 67 8.47 -12.02 11.80
N MET A 68 9.41 -12.35 10.92
CA MET A 68 9.33 -13.60 10.14
C MET A 68 9.27 -14.86 11.01
N ASP A 69 10.03 -14.88 12.11
CA ASP A 69 10.05 -16.04 13.02
C ASP A 69 8.73 -16.22 13.76
N GLU A 70 8.05 -15.14 14.13
CA GLU A 70 6.74 -15.17 14.75
C GLU A 70 5.64 -15.56 13.74
N PHE A 71 5.72 -15.07 12.51
CA PHE A 71 4.85 -15.49 11.42
C PHE A 71 5.02 -16.97 11.08
N TYR A 72 6.24 -17.51 11.11
CA TYR A 72 6.47 -18.95 10.94
C TYR A 72 5.84 -19.76 12.07
N LYS A 73 5.91 -19.29 13.31
CA LYS A 73 5.25 -19.93 14.46
C LYS A 73 3.73 -19.94 14.31
N LEU A 74 3.13 -18.79 13.94
CA LEU A 74 1.70 -18.65 13.66
C LEU A 74 1.24 -19.52 12.50
N LYS A 75 1.99 -19.60 11.40
CA LYS A 75 1.70 -20.43 10.23
C LYS A 75 1.69 -21.92 10.55
N ASN A 76 2.36 -22.32 11.62
CA ASN A 76 2.45 -23.69 12.08
C ASN A 76 1.43 -24.08 13.15
N THR A 77 0.57 -23.16 13.61
CA THR A 77 -0.51 -23.46 14.54
C THR A 77 -1.59 -24.35 13.89
N LYS A 78 -2.18 -25.26 14.67
CA LYS A 78 -3.17 -26.23 14.21
C LYS A 78 -4.33 -25.60 13.41
N PRO A 79 -5.00 -24.51 13.88
CA PRO A 79 -6.15 -23.95 13.16
C PRO A 79 -5.76 -23.36 11.80
N LEU A 80 -4.59 -22.76 11.66
CA LEU A 80 -4.13 -22.22 10.37
C LEU A 80 -3.72 -23.32 9.39
N LYS A 81 -3.19 -24.46 9.88
CA LYS A 81 -2.89 -25.63 9.05
C LYS A 81 -4.17 -26.26 8.50
N GLU A 82 -5.23 -26.35 9.29
CA GLU A 82 -6.53 -26.88 8.86
C GLU A 82 -7.20 -25.97 7.83
N LEU A 83 -7.25 -24.67 8.09
CA LEU A 83 -7.74 -23.67 7.14
C LEU A 83 -6.97 -23.71 5.82
N ARG A 84 -5.64 -23.84 5.89
CA ARG A 84 -4.78 -23.95 4.70
C ARG A 84 -5.03 -25.24 3.92
N LYS A 85 -5.34 -26.34 4.60
CA LYS A 85 -5.64 -27.65 4.00
C LYS A 85 -6.98 -27.62 3.27
N GLU A 86 -8.02 -27.02 3.88
CA GLU A 86 -9.32 -26.83 3.25
C GLU A 86 -9.26 -25.90 2.04
N ILE A 87 -8.54 -24.78 2.15
CA ILE A 87 -8.38 -23.85 1.05
C ILE A 87 -7.51 -24.44 -0.08
N ASN A 88 -6.50 -25.27 0.25
CA ASN A 88 -5.68 -25.94 -0.78
C ASN A 88 -6.47 -26.98 -1.57
N ASN A 89 -7.47 -27.62 -0.97
CA ASN A 89 -8.26 -28.65 -1.64
C ASN A 89 -9.36 -28.06 -2.55
N LYS A 90 -9.79 -26.82 -2.33
CA LYS A 90 -10.93 -26.22 -3.05
C LYS A 90 -10.55 -25.23 -4.14
N ILE A 91 -9.36 -24.64 -4.13
CA ILE A 91 -8.97 -23.58 -5.06
C ILE A 91 -7.61 -23.87 -5.69
N LYS A 92 -7.53 -23.82 -7.03
CA LYS A 92 -6.26 -23.94 -7.76
C LYS A 92 -5.27 -22.89 -7.26
N THR A 93 -4.04 -23.31 -6.98
CA THR A 93 -2.97 -22.51 -6.34
C THR A 93 -2.74 -21.15 -7.00
N LYS A 94 -2.88 -21.06 -8.32
CA LYS A 94 -2.72 -19.80 -9.07
C LYS A 94 -3.82 -18.77 -8.74
N ILE A 95 -5.08 -19.20 -8.71
CA ILE A 95 -6.24 -18.32 -8.41
C ILE A 95 -6.12 -17.77 -7.00
N LYS A 96 -5.65 -18.57 -6.06
CA LYS A 96 -5.43 -18.19 -4.66
C LYS A 96 -4.40 -17.07 -4.51
N VAL A 97 -3.29 -17.16 -5.22
CA VAL A 97 -2.25 -16.14 -5.23
C VAL A 97 -2.78 -14.85 -5.82
N TYR A 98 -3.52 -14.90 -6.95
CA TYR A 98 -4.13 -13.70 -7.54
C TYR A 98 -5.18 -13.06 -6.64
N LEU A 99 -6.03 -13.85 -5.97
CA LEU A 99 -7.00 -13.32 -5.00
C LEU A 99 -6.30 -12.65 -3.81
N LEU A 100 -5.23 -13.25 -3.29
CA LEU A 100 -4.46 -12.65 -2.21
C LEU A 100 -3.85 -11.30 -2.62
N PHE A 101 -3.25 -11.23 -3.82
CA PHE A 101 -2.71 -9.99 -4.37
C PHE A 101 -3.81 -8.94 -4.59
N PHE A 102 -4.96 -9.35 -5.10
CA PHE A 102 -6.09 -8.46 -5.32
C PHE A 102 -6.62 -7.85 -4.01
N PHE A 103 -6.86 -8.69 -2.99
CA PHE A 103 -7.30 -8.20 -1.68
C PHE A 103 -6.25 -7.33 -0.98
N ALA A 104 -4.98 -7.73 -1.00
CA ALA A 104 -3.91 -6.92 -0.45
C ALA A 104 -3.77 -5.58 -1.19
N GLY A 105 -3.92 -5.58 -2.51
CA GLY A 105 -3.93 -4.36 -3.32
C GLY A 105 -5.08 -3.43 -2.99
N ILE A 106 -6.30 -3.96 -2.77
CA ILE A 106 -7.44 -3.17 -2.33
C ILE A 106 -7.19 -2.55 -0.96
N ILE A 107 -6.62 -3.29 0.00
CA ILE A 107 -6.29 -2.79 1.33
C ILE A 107 -5.26 -1.66 1.22
N ILE A 108 -4.20 -1.83 0.42
CA ILE A 108 -3.16 -0.82 0.19
C ILE A 108 -3.74 0.45 -0.46
N ALA A 109 -4.64 0.32 -1.42
CA ALA A 109 -5.27 1.45 -2.11
C ALA A 109 -6.42 2.10 -1.32
N SER A 110 -6.86 1.49 -0.23
CA SER A 110 -7.97 2.00 0.58
C SER A 110 -7.47 2.94 1.69
N PRO A 111 -8.31 3.85 2.21
CA PRO A 111 -7.98 4.69 3.35
C PRO A 111 -7.94 3.92 4.68
N LEU A 112 -7.86 2.60 4.64
CA LEU A 112 -7.67 1.75 5.81
C LEU A 112 -6.18 1.65 6.17
N PRO A 113 -5.83 1.21 7.39
CA PRO A 113 -4.44 1.00 7.79
C PRO A 113 -3.72 0.07 6.81
N ASP A 114 -2.82 0.64 6.07
CA ASP A 114 -2.06 0.03 4.98
C ASP A 114 -1.12 -1.08 5.45
N GLU A 115 -0.70 -0.97 6.71
CA GLU A 115 0.11 -1.95 7.42
C GLU A 115 -0.45 -3.37 7.36
N LEU A 116 -1.79 -3.51 7.30
CA LEU A 116 -2.44 -4.83 7.20
C LEU A 116 -2.18 -5.47 5.83
N GLY A 117 -2.32 -4.72 4.74
CA GLY A 117 -2.05 -5.21 3.39
C GLY A 117 -0.57 -5.59 3.20
N VAL A 118 0.32 -4.72 3.66
CA VAL A 118 1.77 -4.94 3.62
C VAL A 118 2.16 -6.14 4.47
N SER A 119 1.60 -6.25 5.68
CA SER A 119 1.84 -7.38 6.59
C SER A 119 1.37 -8.70 5.99
N MET A 120 0.20 -8.73 5.35
CA MET A 120 -0.31 -9.91 4.65
C MET A 120 0.62 -10.33 3.51
N LEU A 121 1.08 -9.38 2.69
CA LEU A 121 2.00 -9.68 1.61
C LEU A 121 3.37 -10.15 2.11
N ALA A 122 3.91 -9.53 3.15
CA ALA A 122 5.20 -9.91 3.73
C ALA A 122 5.18 -11.26 4.43
N GLY A 123 4.11 -11.56 5.19
CA GLY A 123 4.03 -12.74 6.05
C GLY A 123 3.49 -14.00 5.37
N LEU A 124 2.57 -13.87 4.40
CA LEU A 124 1.87 -15.01 3.82
C LEU A 124 2.46 -15.50 2.51
N THR A 125 3.28 -14.72 1.85
CA THR A 125 3.85 -15.06 0.54
C THR A 125 5.36 -14.84 0.50
N HIS A 126 6.07 -15.74 -0.19
CA HIS A 126 7.48 -15.53 -0.54
C HIS A 126 7.61 -14.58 -1.74
N ILE A 127 7.02 -13.38 -1.62
CA ILE A 127 7.06 -12.40 -2.70
C ILE A 127 8.45 -11.82 -2.78
N LYS A 128 8.95 -11.73 -4.01
CA LYS A 128 10.19 -11.00 -4.29
C LYS A 128 9.93 -9.51 -4.08
N THR A 129 10.85 -8.83 -3.42
CA THR A 129 10.73 -7.40 -3.07
C THR A 129 10.36 -6.51 -4.27
N HIS A 130 10.88 -6.80 -5.46
CA HIS A 130 10.58 -6.00 -6.65
C HIS A 130 9.11 -6.14 -7.12
N ILE A 131 8.49 -7.31 -6.94
CA ILE A 131 7.07 -7.51 -7.24
C ILE A 131 6.22 -6.73 -6.24
N PHE A 132 6.58 -6.77 -4.96
CA PHE A 132 5.92 -5.97 -3.93
C PHE A 132 5.97 -4.47 -4.25
N VAL A 133 7.16 -3.95 -4.57
CA VAL A 133 7.37 -2.54 -4.94
C VAL A 133 6.48 -2.13 -6.12
N ALA A 134 6.40 -2.96 -7.17
CA ALA A 134 5.57 -2.66 -8.32
C ALA A 134 4.07 -2.61 -7.98
N ILE A 135 3.60 -3.56 -7.18
CA ILE A 135 2.19 -3.62 -6.74
C ILE A 135 1.87 -2.42 -5.86
N SER A 136 2.70 -2.14 -4.86
CA SER A 136 2.54 -1.01 -3.94
C SER A 136 2.48 0.30 -4.73
N PHE A 137 3.42 0.55 -5.63
CA PHE A 137 3.44 1.77 -6.45
C PHE A 137 2.15 1.95 -7.26
N ILE A 138 1.73 0.92 -7.99
CA ILE A 138 0.54 0.99 -8.85
C ILE A 138 -0.71 1.25 -8.00
N MET A 139 -0.89 0.50 -6.90
CA MET A 139 -2.08 0.59 -6.06
C MET A 139 -2.16 1.94 -5.33
N ASN A 140 -1.05 2.40 -4.76
CA ASN A 140 -1.00 3.71 -4.10
C ASN A 140 -1.23 4.86 -5.08
N THR A 141 -0.62 4.80 -6.26
CA THR A 141 -0.83 5.82 -7.31
C THR A 141 -2.29 5.90 -7.72
N ILE A 142 -2.95 4.77 -7.94
CA ILE A 142 -4.39 4.73 -8.26
C ILE A 142 -5.23 5.26 -7.10
N GLY A 143 -4.92 4.87 -5.87
CA GLY A 143 -5.63 5.33 -4.67
C GLY A 143 -5.52 6.85 -4.48
N ILE A 144 -4.31 7.40 -4.58
CA ILE A 144 -4.06 8.84 -4.45
C ILE A 144 -4.73 9.61 -5.59
N LEU A 145 -4.65 9.11 -6.83
CA LEU A 145 -5.32 9.71 -7.98
C LEU A 145 -6.83 9.81 -7.76
N ALA A 146 -7.44 8.75 -7.25
CA ALA A 146 -8.87 8.74 -6.94
C ALA A 146 -9.24 9.76 -5.85
N ILE A 147 -8.40 9.89 -4.81
CA ILE A 147 -8.63 10.84 -3.71
C ILE A 147 -8.52 12.29 -4.21
N ILE A 148 -7.47 12.62 -4.98
CA ILE A 148 -7.29 13.97 -5.54
C ILE A 148 -8.47 14.31 -6.47
N TYR A 149 -8.86 13.35 -7.32
CA TYR A 149 -10.00 13.56 -8.22
C TYR A 149 -11.31 13.79 -7.47
N LEU A 150 -11.53 13.07 -6.37
CA LEU A 150 -12.68 13.26 -5.49
C LEU A 150 -12.66 14.65 -4.84
N GLY A 151 -11.48 15.11 -4.40
CA GLY A 151 -11.31 16.46 -3.82
C GLY A 151 -11.64 17.59 -4.79
N ILE A 152 -11.40 17.39 -6.09
CA ILE A 152 -11.75 18.38 -7.12
C ILE A 152 -13.25 18.41 -7.42
N LEU A 153 -13.94 17.28 -7.20
CA LEU A 153 -15.39 17.17 -7.43
C LEU A 153 -16.22 17.71 -6.26
N LEU A 154 -15.67 17.77 -5.05
CA LEU A 154 -16.33 18.27 -3.83
C LEU A 154 -16.21 19.78 -3.69
#